data_76b85e62582eafe6af35be60bf1176a7
#
_entry.id   76b85e62582eafe6af35be60bf1176a7
#
_cell.length_a   1.000
_cell.length_b   1.000
_cell.length_c   1.000
_cell.angle_alpha   90.00
_cell.angle_beta   90.00
_cell.angle_gamma   90.00
#
_symmetry.space_group_name_H-M   'P 1'
#
loop_
_entity.id
_entity.type
_entity.pdbx_description
1 polymer ?
#
loop_
_entity_poly.entity_id
_entity_poly.type
_entity_poly.pdbx_seq_one_letter_code
_entity_poly.pdbx_strand_id
1 'polypeptide(L)'
;MASTTIYRKNYIPPSHWVDTVDLEFDLHPQQTHVFSVLHIRPNEDRINDDLLLNGRDLQLVRIAMDGKELDRTDYALLPQGDILLRGIDREVKLEIETVINPQANTSLMGLYLSNGNFMTQCEAEGFRRITFFPDRPDVMARFSVRINAPKSVCPV
;
A
#
# COMPACT_ATOMS: atom_id res chain seq x y z
N MET A 1 -25.34 -10.24 1.29
CA MET A 1 -24.70 -9.57 2.45
C MET A 1 -25.52 -8.35 2.77
N ALA A 2 -25.92 -8.15 4.03
CA ALA A 2 -26.67 -6.95 4.43
C ALA A 2 -25.75 -5.72 4.30
N SER A 3 -26.19 -4.72 3.57
CA SER A 3 -25.50 -3.44 3.45
C SER A 3 -25.53 -2.73 4.81
N THR A 4 -24.39 -2.56 5.45
CA THR A 4 -24.31 -1.77 6.69
C THR A 4 -24.39 -0.30 6.32
N THR A 5 -25.38 0.40 6.82
CA THR A 5 -25.51 1.85 6.60
C THR A 5 -24.41 2.60 7.35
N ILE A 6 -23.58 3.35 6.62
CA ILE A 6 -22.55 4.20 7.17
C ILE A 6 -23.11 5.61 7.38
N TYR A 7 -23.04 6.11 8.61
CA TYR A 7 -23.52 7.46 8.94
C TYR A 7 -22.33 8.43 9.06
N ARG A 8 -22.46 9.61 8.49
CA ARG A 8 -21.44 10.68 8.56
C ARG A 8 -21.01 11.01 10.01
N LYS A 9 -21.95 10.93 10.96
CA LYS A 9 -21.66 11.18 12.38
C LYS A 9 -20.72 10.15 13.01
N ASN A 10 -20.52 8.99 12.35
CA ASN A 10 -19.64 7.92 12.79
C ASN A 10 -18.26 8.00 12.10
N TYR A 11 -17.99 9.08 11.38
CA TYR A 11 -16.68 9.29 10.78
C TYR A 11 -15.60 9.39 11.85
N ILE A 12 -14.55 8.63 11.65
CA ILE A 12 -13.36 8.61 12.49
C ILE A 12 -12.17 8.92 11.58
N PRO A 13 -11.38 9.98 11.84
CA PRO A 13 -10.21 10.31 11.04
C PRO A 13 -9.16 9.19 11.09
N PRO A 14 -8.22 9.14 10.13
CA PRO A 14 -7.16 8.16 10.15
C PRO A 14 -6.29 8.31 11.40
N SER A 15 -5.75 7.18 11.88
CA SER A 15 -4.83 7.16 13.03
C SER A 15 -3.50 7.84 12.71
N HIS A 16 -3.10 7.81 11.44
CA HIS A 16 -1.85 8.38 10.94
C HIS A 16 -2.07 9.07 9.60
N TRP A 17 -1.26 10.08 9.35
CA TRP A 17 -1.17 10.76 8.06
C TRP A 17 0.03 10.22 7.28
N VAL A 18 -0.09 10.21 5.96
CA VAL A 18 1.01 9.91 5.05
C VAL A 18 1.33 11.18 4.28
N ASP A 19 2.51 11.74 4.49
CA ASP A 19 2.91 13.00 3.85
C ASP A 19 3.46 12.78 2.45
N THR A 20 4.30 11.76 2.27
CA THR A 20 4.87 11.39 0.96
C THR A 20 4.89 9.89 0.75
N VAL A 21 4.79 9.51 -0.52
CA VAL A 21 4.95 8.15 -1.00
C VAL A 21 5.87 8.15 -2.21
N ASP A 22 7.03 7.54 -2.08
CA ASP A 22 7.94 7.31 -3.20
C ASP A 22 7.76 5.85 -3.65
N LEU A 23 7.42 5.66 -4.93
CA LEU A 23 7.21 4.34 -5.53
C LEU A 23 8.23 4.07 -6.61
N GLU A 24 8.77 2.86 -6.61
CA GLU A 24 9.57 2.34 -7.71
C GLU A 24 9.01 0.99 -8.14
N PHE A 25 8.81 0.84 -9.46
CA PHE A 25 8.32 -0.39 -10.06
C PHE A 25 9.39 -0.99 -10.94
N ASP A 26 9.70 -2.27 -10.74
CA ASP A 26 10.37 -3.11 -11.72
C ASP A 26 9.29 -3.94 -12.41
N LEU A 27 8.81 -3.44 -13.57
CA LEU A 27 7.67 -4.03 -14.25
C LEU A 27 8.02 -5.37 -14.90
N HIS A 28 7.25 -6.38 -14.52
CA HIS A 28 7.25 -7.69 -15.18
C HIS A 28 5.83 -8.26 -15.16
N PRO A 29 5.34 -8.88 -16.26
CA PRO A 29 3.96 -9.36 -16.34
C PRO A 29 3.53 -10.27 -15.18
N GLN A 30 4.40 -11.15 -14.74
CA GLN A 30 4.10 -12.17 -13.73
C GLN A 30 4.68 -11.88 -12.36
N GLN A 31 5.67 -10.99 -12.27
CA GLN A 31 6.42 -10.74 -11.04
C GLN A 31 6.93 -9.30 -11.01
N THR A 32 6.01 -8.35 -10.89
CA THR A 32 6.38 -6.94 -10.70
C THR A 32 6.81 -6.72 -9.25
N HIS A 33 8.04 -6.21 -9.05
CA HIS A 33 8.49 -5.73 -7.76
C HIS A 33 8.05 -4.28 -7.58
N VAL A 34 7.55 -3.97 -6.40
CA VAL A 34 7.15 -2.62 -6.01
C VAL A 34 7.89 -2.25 -4.72
N PHE A 35 8.71 -1.22 -4.81
CA PHE A 35 9.38 -0.61 -3.66
C PHE A 35 8.63 0.65 -3.29
N SER A 36 8.21 0.76 -2.06
CA SER A 36 7.53 1.95 -1.55
C SER A 36 8.21 2.49 -0.31
N VAL A 37 8.34 3.82 -0.25
CA VAL A 37 8.81 4.54 0.92
C VAL A 37 7.73 5.51 1.33
N LEU A 38 7.22 5.34 2.55
CA LEU A 38 6.14 6.16 3.11
C LEU A 38 6.69 6.99 4.27
N HIS A 39 6.49 8.30 4.22
CA HIS A 39 6.71 9.17 5.36
C HIS A 39 5.40 9.34 6.11
N ILE A 40 5.35 8.81 7.33
CA ILE A 40 4.14 8.67 8.14
C ILE A 40 4.33 9.45 9.43
N ARG A 41 3.28 10.15 9.85
CA ARG A 41 3.21 10.80 11.15
C ARG A 41 1.90 10.45 11.87
N PRO A 42 1.90 10.39 13.21
CA PRO A 42 0.68 10.20 13.97
C PRO A 42 -0.32 11.32 13.74
N ASN A 43 -1.59 10.99 13.84
CA ASN A 43 -2.64 12.00 13.99
C ASN A 43 -2.74 12.39 15.46
N GLU A 44 -2.53 13.66 15.77
CA GLU A 44 -2.53 14.18 17.14
C GLU A 44 -3.84 13.91 17.89
N ASP A 45 -4.96 13.87 17.15
CA ASP A 45 -6.27 13.54 17.71
C ASP A 45 -6.48 12.04 18.00
N ARG A 46 -5.54 11.18 17.56
CA ARG A 46 -5.60 9.73 17.61
C ARG A 46 -4.32 9.10 18.16
N ILE A 47 -3.66 9.79 19.11
CA ILE A 47 -2.43 9.32 19.76
C ILE A 47 -2.69 7.95 20.42
N ASN A 48 -1.76 7.03 20.24
CA ASN A 48 -1.77 5.62 20.66
C ASN A 48 -2.66 4.66 19.86
N ASP A 49 -3.25 5.10 18.76
CA ASP A 49 -3.88 4.17 17.84
C ASP A 49 -2.82 3.43 16.99
N ASP A 50 -3.11 2.18 16.69
CA ASP A 50 -2.25 1.38 15.82
C ASP A 50 -2.31 1.86 14.37
N LEU A 51 -1.20 1.74 13.65
CA LEU A 51 -1.15 2.01 12.21
C LEU A 51 -1.59 0.76 11.43
N LEU A 52 -2.73 0.87 10.76
CA LEU A 52 -3.24 -0.16 9.86
C LEU A 52 -2.81 0.16 8.42
N LEU A 53 -2.10 -0.78 7.80
CA LEU A 53 -1.75 -0.76 6.38
C LEU A 53 -2.57 -1.83 5.67
N ASN A 54 -3.46 -1.42 4.78
CA ASN A 54 -4.25 -2.35 3.98
C ASN A 54 -3.37 -3.00 2.92
N GLY A 55 -3.57 -4.30 2.70
CA GLY A 55 -2.91 -5.10 1.68
C GLY A 55 -3.82 -6.19 1.16
N ARG A 56 -3.82 -6.41 -0.16
CA ARG A 56 -4.60 -7.47 -0.77
C ARG A 56 -3.88 -8.09 -1.96
N ASP A 57 -3.77 -9.41 -1.95
CA ASP A 57 -3.11 -10.18 -3.01
C ASP A 57 -1.66 -9.73 -3.24
N LEU A 58 -0.97 -9.34 -2.16
CA LEU A 58 0.42 -8.91 -2.14
C LEU A 58 1.29 -10.02 -1.52
N GLN A 59 2.46 -10.22 -2.08
CA GLN A 59 3.54 -10.93 -1.42
C GLN A 59 4.46 -9.90 -0.76
N LEU A 60 4.48 -9.84 0.57
CA LEU A 60 5.44 -9.03 1.32
C LEU A 60 6.81 -9.69 1.24
N VAL A 61 7.80 -8.97 0.71
CA VAL A 61 9.20 -9.41 0.63
C VAL A 61 9.97 -8.85 1.81
N ARG A 62 9.86 -7.53 2.06
CA ARG A 62 10.58 -6.83 3.10
C ARG A 62 9.73 -5.67 3.64
N ILE A 63 9.87 -5.41 4.94
CA ILE A 63 9.37 -4.20 5.58
C ILE A 63 10.46 -3.69 6.54
N ALA A 64 10.74 -2.40 6.50
CA ALA A 64 11.69 -1.76 7.41
C ALA A 64 11.16 -0.42 7.90
N MET A 65 11.55 -0.03 9.10
CA MET A 65 11.21 1.25 9.71
C MET A 65 12.50 2.00 10.08
N ASP A 66 12.65 3.21 9.56
CA ASP A 66 13.83 4.07 9.76
C ASP A 66 15.16 3.34 9.45
N GLY A 67 15.14 2.54 8.38
CA GLY A 67 16.29 1.75 7.92
C GLY A 67 16.53 0.44 8.67
N LYS A 68 15.77 0.15 9.73
CA LYS A 68 15.83 -1.14 10.45
C LYS A 68 14.77 -2.08 9.92
N GLU A 69 15.17 -3.26 9.46
CA GLU A 69 14.25 -4.31 9.05
C GLU A 69 13.42 -4.81 10.24
N LEU A 70 12.13 -4.99 10.01
CA LEU A 70 11.18 -5.46 11.00
C LEU A 70 11.05 -6.97 10.93
N ASP A 71 11.13 -7.61 12.10
CA ASP A 71 10.86 -9.03 12.26
C ASP A 71 9.36 -9.31 12.32
N ARG A 72 8.97 -10.58 12.15
CA ARG A 72 7.58 -11.03 12.26
C ARG A 72 6.92 -10.76 13.61
N THR A 73 7.70 -10.45 14.63
CA THR A 73 7.22 -10.07 15.96
C THR A 73 6.93 -8.58 16.09
N ASP A 74 7.46 -7.75 15.18
CA ASP A 74 7.31 -6.28 15.22
C ASP A 74 5.98 -5.81 14.62
N TYR A 75 5.29 -6.67 13.85
CA TYR A 75 4.00 -6.37 13.24
C TYR A 75 3.06 -7.58 13.24
N ALA A 76 1.77 -7.33 13.17
CA ALA A 76 0.76 -8.38 13.00
C ALA A 76 0.27 -8.41 11.55
N LEU A 77 0.34 -9.60 10.93
CA LEU A 77 -0.33 -9.85 9.65
C LEU A 77 -1.74 -10.36 9.92
N LEU A 78 -2.73 -9.59 9.50
CA LEU A 78 -4.14 -9.91 9.74
C LEU A 78 -4.67 -10.91 8.71
N PRO A 79 -5.74 -11.68 9.02
CA PRO A 79 -6.26 -12.73 8.12
C PRO A 79 -6.66 -12.23 6.72
N GLN A 80 -7.07 -10.96 6.60
CA GLN A 80 -7.44 -10.35 5.32
C GLN A 80 -6.23 -9.88 4.49
N GLY A 81 -5.01 -9.96 5.03
CA GLY A 81 -3.77 -9.57 4.39
C GLY A 81 -3.21 -8.22 4.83
N ASP A 82 -3.93 -7.48 5.67
CA ASP A 82 -3.47 -6.19 6.20
C ASP A 82 -2.31 -6.35 7.20
N ILE A 83 -1.49 -5.30 7.34
CA ILE A 83 -0.44 -5.21 8.36
C ILE A 83 -0.86 -4.22 9.44
N LEU A 84 -0.69 -4.62 10.70
CA LEU A 84 -0.89 -3.75 11.86
C LEU A 84 0.45 -3.52 12.55
N LEU A 85 0.85 -2.25 12.62
CA LEU A 85 2.03 -1.78 13.35
C LEU A 85 1.57 -1.06 14.62
N ARG A 86 2.15 -1.44 15.76
CA ARG A 86 1.78 -0.90 17.06
C ARG A 86 2.80 0.12 17.56
N GLY A 87 2.30 1.09 18.34
CA GLY A 87 3.17 2.04 19.05
C GLY A 87 3.90 3.01 18.14
N ILE A 88 3.31 3.37 17.01
CA ILE A 88 3.85 4.41 16.10
C ILE A 88 3.36 5.76 16.61
N ASP A 89 4.10 6.35 17.55
CA ASP A 89 3.77 7.60 18.23
C ASP A 89 4.60 8.82 17.76
N ARG A 90 5.43 8.61 16.73
CA ARG A 90 6.32 9.63 16.13
C ARG A 90 6.32 9.52 14.60
N GLU A 91 6.92 10.50 13.97
CA GLU A 91 7.21 10.41 12.54
C GLU A 91 8.16 9.25 12.26
N VAL A 92 7.84 8.46 11.23
CA VAL A 92 8.62 7.31 10.79
C VAL A 92 8.69 7.25 9.27
N LYS A 93 9.76 6.64 8.79
CA LYS A 93 9.93 6.25 7.39
C LYS A 93 9.73 4.74 7.29
N LEU A 94 8.67 4.31 6.60
CA LEU A 94 8.46 2.89 6.27
C LEU A 94 8.95 2.60 4.85
N GLU A 95 9.77 1.56 4.74
CA GLU A 95 10.25 1.01 3.48
C GLU A 95 9.62 -0.37 3.30
N ILE A 96 8.88 -0.57 2.21
CA ILE A 96 8.15 -1.81 1.97
C ILE A 96 8.47 -2.30 0.56
N GLU A 97 8.84 -3.56 0.45
CA GLU A 97 8.98 -4.26 -0.82
C GLU A 97 7.88 -5.31 -0.94
N THR A 98 7.14 -5.25 -2.04
CA THR A 98 6.10 -6.22 -2.39
C THR A 98 6.33 -6.79 -3.77
N VAL A 99 5.80 -8.00 -3.99
CA VAL A 99 5.71 -8.62 -5.31
C VAL A 99 4.25 -8.85 -5.64
N ILE A 100 3.87 -8.47 -6.86
CA ILE A 100 2.54 -8.66 -7.40
C ILE A 100 2.59 -9.34 -8.76
N ASN A 101 1.46 -9.95 -9.16
CA ASN A 101 1.34 -10.61 -10.47
C ASN A 101 0.26 -9.93 -11.31
N PRO A 102 0.61 -8.91 -12.13
CA PRO A 102 -0.36 -8.20 -12.96
C PRO A 102 -1.08 -9.08 -13.97
N GLN A 103 -0.41 -10.12 -14.50
CA GLN A 103 -1.00 -11.04 -15.47
C GLN A 103 -2.11 -11.91 -14.87
N ALA A 104 -1.96 -12.30 -13.61
CA ALA A 104 -2.96 -13.10 -12.90
C ALA A 104 -4.07 -12.23 -12.25
N ASN A 105 -3.94 -10.92 -12.27
CA ASN A 105 -4.91 -10.03 -11.66
C ASN A 105 -6.16 -9.87 -12.52
N THR A 106 -7.19 -10.66 -12.21
CA THR A 106 -8.51 -10.64 -12.86
C THR A 106 -9.50 -9.70 -12.19
N SER A 107 -9.14 -9.11 -11.04
CA SER A 107 -10.00 -8.16 -10.32
C SER A 107 -10.09 -6.81 -11.04
N LEU A 108 -9.15 -6.51 -11.94
CA LEU A 108 -8.99 -5.23 -12.63
C LEU A 108 -8.85 -4.04 -11.66
N MET A 109 -8.29 -4.31 -10.48
CA MET A 109 -8.00 -3.32 -9.44
C MET A 109 -6.53 -3.38 -9.07
N GLY A 110 -5.92 -2.22 -8.77
CA GLY A 110 -4.47 -2.10 -8.61
C GLY A 110 -3.78 -2.12 -9.97
N LEU A 111 -2.63 -2.80 -10.08
CA LEU A 111 -1.89 -2.99 -11.32
C LEU A 111 -2.27 -4.32 -11.97
N TYR A 112 -2.66 -4.31 -13.23
CA TYR A 112 -3.05 -5.49 -14.01
C TYR A 112 -2.63 -5.38 -15.47
N LEU A 113 -2.69 -6.49 -16.17
CA LEU A 113 -2.49 -6.54 -17.63
C LEU A 113 -3.84 -6.64 -18.36
N SER A 114 -4.00 -5.80 -19.37
CA SER A 114 -5.11 -5.88 -20.31
C SER A 114 -4.58 -5.83 -21.73
N ASN A 115 -4.81 -6.89 -22.48
CA ASN A 115 -4.36 -7.00 -23.88
C ASN A 115 -2.83 -6.76 -24.07
N GLY A 116 -2.03 -7.21 -23.09
CA GLY A 116 -0.57 -7.01 -23.09
C GLY A 116 -0.09 -5.64 -22.58
N ASN A 117 -1.00 -4.73 -22.25
CA ASN A 117 -0.68 -3.43 -21.68
C ASN A 117 -0.84 -3.41 -20.17
N PHE A 118 0.08 -2.76 -19.47
CA PHE A 118 -0.08 -2.50 -18.05
C PHE A 118 -1.09 -1.38 -17.83
N MET A 119 -2.02 -1.62 -16.92
CA MET A 119 -3.09 -0.71 -16.56
C MET A 119 -3.18 -0.61 -15.04
N THR A 120 -3.60 0.55 -14.54
CA THR A 120 -3.87 0.75 -13.12
C THR A 120 -5.29 1.24 -12.91
N GLN A 121 -5.97 0.69 -11.89
CA GLN A 121 -7.23 1.18 -11.37
C GLN A 121 -7.19 1.14 -9.84
N CYS A 122 -7.22 2.30 -9.20
CA CYS A 122 -7.10 2.39 -7.74
C CYS A 122 -8.34 2.95 -7.05
N GLU A 123 -9.30 3.47 -7.77
CA GLU A 123 -10.54 4.02 -7.25
C GLU A 123 -11.64 2.96 -7.17
N ALA A 124 -12.28 2.76 -6.02
CA ALA A 124 -11.80 3.10 -4.69
C ALA A 124 -11.17 1.86 -4.07
N GLU A 125 -10.17 2.07 -3.19
CA GLU A 125 -9.53 0.97 -2.43
C GLU A 125 -8.74 -0.04 -3.28
N GLY A 126 -8.19 0.38 -4.44
CA GLY A 126 -7.38 -0.46 -5.31
C GLY A 126 -5.88 -0.34 -5.05
N PHE A 127 -5.41 0.73 -4.39
CA PHE A 127 -3.99 0.95 -4.16
C PHE A 127 -3.37 -0.12 -3.23
N ARG A 128 -4.15 -0.68 -2.31
CA ARG A 128 -3.79 -1.82 -1.45
C ARG A 128 -3.43 -3.11 -2.20
N ARG A 129 -3.63 -3.17 -3.52
CA ARG A 129 -3.21 -4.27 -4.41
C ARG A 129 -1.88 -4.00 -5.12
N ILE A 130 -1.27 -2.85 -4.84
CA ILE A 130 0.05 -2.46 -5.37
C ILE A 130 1.09 -2.54 -4.26
N THR A 131 0.82 -1.91 -3.14
CA THR A 131 1.66 -1.92 -1.94
C THR A 131 0.80 -1.77 -0.69
N PHE A 132 1.39 -1.99 0.48
CA PHE A 132 0.71 -1.75 1.76
C PHE A 132 0.57 -0.24 2.01
N PHE A 133 -0.64 0.20 2.30
CA PHE A 133 -0.98 1.62 2.47
C PHE A 133 -2.23 1.79 3.34
N PRO A 134 -2.38 2.88 4.10
CA PRO A 134 -3.68 3.23 4.72
C PRO A 134 -4.66 3.67 3.62
N ASP A 135 -5.22 2.68 2.89
CA ASP A 135 -5.96 2.88 1.64
C ASP A 135 -7.39 3.38 1.89
N ARG A 136 -7.45 4.65 2.27
CA ARG A 136 -8.66 5.42 2.60
C ARG A 136 -8.70 6.70 1.75
N PRO A 137 -9.87 7.17 1.32
CA PRO A 137 -10.00 8.38 0.49
C PRO A 137 -9.61 9.68 1.21
N ASP A 138 -9.55 9.67 2.54
CA ASP A 138 -9.14 10.79 3.38
C ASP A 138 -7.65 10.78 3.75
N VAL A 139 -6.88 9.76 3.34
CA VAL A 139 -5.42 9.72 3.45
C VAL A 139 -4.82 10.16 2.13
N MET A 140 -4.45 11.43 2.06
CA MET A 140 -3.85 12.06 0.88
C MET A 140 -2.36 12.27 1.09
N ALA A 141 -1.56 11.93 0.07
CA ALA A 141 -0.10 12.07 0.10
C ALA A 141 0.42 12.70 -1.19
N ARG A 142 1.66 13.17 -1.16
CA ARG A 142 2.40 13.52 -2.39
C ARG A 142 3.11 12.27 -2.90
N PHE A 143 2.88 11.94 -4.15
CA PHE A 143 3.47 10.76 -4.78
C PHE A 143 4.61 11.15 -5.71
N SER A 144 5.71 10.39 -5.66
CA SER A 144 6.68 10.30 -6.74
C SER A 144 6.74 8.86 -7.24
N VAL A 145 6.88 8.69 -8.57
CA VAL A 145 6.82 7.36 -9.18
C VAL A 145 7.98 7.21 -10.17
N ARG A 146 8.73 6.11 -10.01
CA ARG A 146 9.72 5.64 -10.97
C ARG A 146 9.26 4.30 -11.53
N ILE A 147 9.36 4.13 -12.85
CA ILE A 147 9.00 2.90 -13.52
C ILE A 147 10.21 2.40 -14.31
N ASN A 148 10.69 1.21 -13.96
CA ASN A 148 11.69 0.48 -14.70
C ASN A 148 10.97 -0.62 -15.49
N ALA A 149 11.15 -0.64 -16.81
CA ALA A 149 10.53 -1.62 -17.68
C ALA A 149 11.50 -2.08 -18.78
N PRO A 150 11.53 -3.36 -19.14
CA PRO A 150 12.22 -3.82 -20.34
C PRO A 150 11.60 -3.17 -21.59
N LYS A 151 12.42 -2.79 -22.58
CA LYS A 151 11.94 -2.22 -23.83
C LYS A 151 10.94 -3.10 -24.59
N SER A 152 10.99 -4.42 -24.38
CA SER A 152 10.04 -5.38 -24.96
C SER A 152 8.64 -5.30 -24.33
N VAL A 153 8.54 -4.71 -23.14
CA VAL A 153 7.29 -4.60 -22.37
C VAL A 153 6.70 -3.19 -22.47
N CYS A 154 7.55 -2.21 -22.65
CA CYS A 154 7.17 -0.80 -22.78
C CYS A 154 7.98 -0.17 -23.94
N PRO A 155 7.57 -0.40 -25.19
CA PRO A 155 8.22 0.24 -26.33
C PRO A 155 7.96 1.76 -26.27
N VAL A 156 9.04 2.54 -26.11
CA VAL A 156 9.05 4.02 -26.16
C VAL A 156 9.52 4.43 -27.54
#